data_f54d9c80ac20dfbacec4a0f0499dfb21
#
_entry.id   f54d9c80ac20dfbacec4a0f0499dfb21
#
_cell.length_a   1.000
_cell.length_b   1.000
_cell.length_c   1.000
_cell.angle_alpha   90.00
_cell.angle_beta   90.00
_cell.angle_gamma   90.00
#
_symmetry.space_group_name_H-M   'P 1'
#
loop_
_entity.id
_entity.type
_entity.pdbx_description
1 polymer ?
#
loop_
_entity_poly.entity_id
_entity_poly.type
_entity_poly.pdbx_seq_one_letter_code
_entity_poly.pdbx_strand_id
1 'polypeptide(L)'
;MTFAAVTPTVRAEPEQIAPDTYVIHHVQEALGQPLFVYLNSMVINGAEPMIVDTGTIGNRTQWLEDVFAIVEPADVKWVFLSHDDVDHTGNLDQVLTACPNATLVSSWAITERHTNAFQFPLDRCHWLNDGESFDAGDRKFTAVRPPLYDSPTTRGLLDDKTGVYWGVDSFACPMPGNVMSHVSEFDEGFWAEGMAMFMYHALSPWLSVVDPVKYGADCDRVQSLGAKTIATAHSPIITEEMSDKAFQILRDLPSVPAPPCPNNDVLQAILTAAG
;
A
#
# COMPACT_ATOMS: atom_id res chain seq x y z
N MET A 1 -11.38 -8.49 30.73
CA MET A 1 -11.24 -7.74 29.45
C MET A 1 -10.50 -8.66 28.50
N THR A 2 -11.15 -9.07 27.44
CA THR A 2 -10.51 -9.85 26.37
C THR A 2 -9.99 -8.82 25.36
N PHE A 3 -8.68 -8.63 25.31
CA PHE A 3 -8.07 -7.84 24.24
C PHE A 3 -8.04 -8.70 22.99
N ALA A 4 -8.22 -8.09 21.82
CA ALA A 4 -7.91 -8.78 20.56
C ALA A 4 -6.46 -9.29 20.67
N ALA A 5 -6.26 -10.59 20.47
CA ALA A 5 -4.91 -11.11 20.31
C ALA A 5 -4.24 -10.36 19.16
N VAL A 6 -2.97 -10.02 19.32
CA VAL A 6 -2.17 -9.54 18.19
C VAL A 6 -2.32 -10.60 17.11
N THR A 7 -2.82 -10.19 15.94
CA THR A 7 -3.05 -11.11 14.83
C THR A 7 -1.72 -11.78 14.49
N PRO A 8 -1.65 -13.11 14.37
CA PRO A 8 -0.42 -13.78 14.01
C PRO A 8 0.14 -13.23 12.70
N THR A 9 1.43 -12.94 12.68
CA THR A 9 2.13 -12.49 11.49
C THR A 9 2.92 -13.66 10.91
N VAL A 10 2.90 -13.75 9.59
CA VAL A 10 3.73 -14.71 8.86
C VAL A 10 4.94 -13.96 8.33
N ARG A 11 6.13 -14.46 8.60
CA ARG A 11 7.37 -13.92 8.03
C ARG A 11 7.38 -14.17 6.54
N ALA A 12 7.52 -13.12 5.76
CA ALA A 12 7.87 -13.18 4.36
C ALA A 12 9.12 -12.32 4.14
N GLU A 13 10.07 -12.84 3.38
CA GLU A 13 11.32 -12.13 3.10
C GLU A 13 11.06 -11.00 2.10
N PRO A 14 11.87 -9.91 2.11
CA PRO A 14 11.79 -8.87 1.09
C PRO A 14 11.94 -9.44 -0.32
N GLU A 15 11.10 -8.98 -1.24
CA GLU A 15 11.09 -9.42 -2.64
C GLU A 15 11.64 -8.34 -3.57
N GLN A 16 12.64 -8.67 -4.38
CA GLN A 16 13.14 -7.78 -5.42
C GLN A 16 12.24 -7.85 -6.65
N ILE A 17 11.50 -6.78 -6.94
CA ILE A 17 10.51 -6.72 -8.03
C ILE A 17 11.02 -6.01 -9.29
N ALA A 18 12.11 -5.26 -9.18
CA ALA A 18 12.80 -4.61 -10.30
C ALA A 18 14.26 -4.30 -9.89
N PRO A 19 15.14 -3.89 -10.81
CA PRO A 19 16.48 -3.42 -10.44
C PRO A 19 16.41 -2.36 -9.33
N ASP A 20 17.14 -2.58 -8.24
CA ASP A 20 17.20 -1.71 -7.06
C ASP A 20 15.88 -1.51 -6.29
N THR A 21 14.81 -2.24 -6.61
CA THR A 21 13.48 -2.04 -6.03
C THR A 21 13.00 -3.29 -5.32
N TYR A 22 12.65 -3.15 -4.04
CA TYR A 22 12.28 -4.25 -3.14
C TYR A 22 10.95 -3.95 -2.44
N VAL A 23 10.05 -4.92 -2.40
CA VAL A 23 8.87 -4.88 -1.52
C VAL A 23 9.24 -5.49 -0.18
N ILE A 24 8.90 -4.80 0.90
CA ILE A 24 9.06 -5.26 2.27
C ILE A 24 7.72 -5.80 2.72
N HIS A 25 7.67 -7.10 2.89
CA HIS A 25 6.44 -7.78 3.22
C HIS A 25 6.16 -7.80 4.73
N HIS A 26 4.93 -7.49 5.08
CA HIS A 26 4.33 -7.86 6.34
C HIS A 26 3.01 -8.56 6.05
N VAL A 27 2.84 -9.76 6.59
CA VAL A 27 1.65 -10.58 6.36
C VAL A 27 0.95 -10.82 7.67
N GLN A 28 -0.33 -10.55 7.73
CA GLN A 28 -1.16 -10.87 8.89
C GLN A 28 -2.39 -11.70 8.49
N GLU A 29 -2.84 -12.54 9.40
CA GLU A 29 -4.10 -13.26 9.24
C GLU A 29 -5.27 -12.33 9.54
N ALA A 30 -6.28 -12.32 8.70
CA ALA A 30 -7.49 -11.53 8.92
C ALA A 30 -8.29 -12.12 10.10
N LEU A 31 -8.73 -11.26 11.01
CA LEU A 31 -9.42 -11.68 12.23
C LEU A 31 -10.67 -12.53 11.94
N GLY A 32 -10.64 -13.78 12.37
CA GLY A 32 -11.76 -14.70 12.28
C GLY A 32 -12.08 -15.22 10.88
N GLN A 33 -11.15 -15.08 9.93
CA GLN A 33 -11.29 -15.57 8.57
C GLN A 33 -9.99 -16.25 8.10
N PRO A 34 -10.07 -17.31 7.28
CA PRO A 34 -8.88 -18.00 6.76
C PRO A 34 -8.26 -17.22 5.59
N LEU A 35 -7.98 -15.96 5.80
CA LEU A 35 -7.44 -15.03 4.80
C LEU A 35 -6.17 -14.37 5.35
N PHE A 36 -5.19 -14.19 4.48
CA PHE A 36 -4.01 -13.41 4.77
C PHE A 36 -4.08 -12.05 4.07
N VAL A 37 -3.53 -11.03 4.70
CA VAL A 37 -3.48 -9.67 4.17
C VAL A 37 -2.05 -9.18 4.21
N TYR A 38 -1.57 -8.61 3.13
CA TYR A 38 -0.33 -7.88 3.10
C TYR A 38 -0.49 -6.49 3.72
N LEU A 39 0.54 -6.05 4.42
CA LEU A 39 0.79 -4.67 4.82
C LEU A 39 2.21 -4.33 4.32
N ASN A 40 2.33 -4.14 3.03
CA ASN A 40 3.60 -3.94 2.35
C ASN A 40 4.08 -2.49 2.46
N SER A 41 5.39 -2.32 2.31
CA SER A 41 6.07 -1.07 1.99
C SER A 41 7.13 -1.35 0.93
N MET A 42 7.88 -0.35 0.48
CA MET A 42 8.85 -0.56 -0.58
C MET A 42 10.16 0.18 -0.28
N VAL A 43 11.27 -0.40 -0.73
CA VAL A 43 12.60 0.23 -0.69
C VAL A 43 13.17 0.30 -2.10
N ILE A 44 13.67 1.46 -2.48
CA ILE A 44 14.35 1.69 -3.75
C ILE A 44 15.79 2.08 -3.43
N ASN A 45 16.74 1.14 -3.68
CA ASN A 45 18.16 1.31 -3.41
C ASN A 45 18.91 1.81 -4.67
N GLY A 46 18.45 2.95 -5.21
CA GLY A 46 19.07 3.62 -6.36
C GLY A 46 20.19 4.60 -5.96
N ALA A 47 20.56 5.50 -6.87
CA ALA A 47 21.59 6.51 -6.60
C ALA A 47 21.25 7.44 -5.42
N GLU A 48 19.98 7.70 -5.20
CA GLU A 48 19.42 8.36 -4.03
C GLU A 48 18.38 7.44 -3.38
N PRO A 49 18.77 6.62 -2.39
CA PRO A 49 17.88 5.63 -1.81
C PRO A 49 16.61 6.22 -1.20
N MET A 50 15.49 5.49 -1.37
CA MET A 50 14.16 5.87 -0.93
C MET A 50 13.48 4.75 -0.16
N ILE A 51 12.77 5.12 0.91
CA ILE A 51 11.80 4.27 1.61
C ILE A 51 10.41 4.78 1.25
N VAL A 52 9.53 3.89 0.78
CA VAL A 52 8.14 4.18 0.42
C VAL A 52 7.24 3.52 1.45
N ASP A 53 6.53 4.33 2.21
CA ASP A 53 5.77 3.97 3.40
C ASP A 53 6.64 3.33 4.50
N THR A 54 6.16 3.35 5.72
CA THR A 54 6.97 2.96 6.88
C THR A 54 6.39 1.78 7.67
N GLY A 55 5.51 1.02 7.05
CA GLY A 55 4.93 -0.18 7.64
C GLY A 55 4.14 0.06 8.92
N THR A 56 3.80 -1.01 9.61
CA THR A 56 2.98 -0.99 10.82
C THR A 56 3.81 -1.11 12.11
N ILE A 57 3.29 -0.59 13.21
CA ILE A 57 3.91 -0.72 14.55
C ILE A 57 4.04 -2.18 14.98
N GLY A 58 3.11 -3.05 14.55
CA GLY A 58 3.02 -4.42 15.01
C GLY A 58 4.22 -5.30 14.68
N ASN A 59 4.96 -5.00 13.61
CA ASN A 59 6.17 -5.74 13.20
C ASN A 59 7.44 -4.87 13.16
N ARG A 60 7.45 -3.75 13.86
CA ARG A 60 8.50 -2.72 13.81
C ARG A 60 9.92 -3.26 13.76
N THR A 61 10.28 -4.14 14.69
CA THR A 61 11.66 -4.65 14.80
C THR A 61 12.07 -5.36 13.51
N GLN A 62 11.25 -6.30 13.05
CA GLN A 62 11.50 -7.04 11.82
C GLN A 62 11.53 -6.09 10.60
N TRP A 63 10.58 -5.17 10.53
CA TRP A 63 10.48 -4.24 9.41
C TRP A 63 11.74 -3.36 9.30
N LEU A 64 12.23 -2.82 10.41
CA LEU A 64 13.46 -2.04 10.44
C LEU A 64 14.69 -2.87 10.04
N GLU A 65 14.77 -4.14 10.51
CA GLU A 65 15.82 -5.07 10.12
C GLU A 65 15.80 -5.33 8.61
N ASP A 66 14.65 -5.59 8.03
CA ASP A 66 14.47 -5.89 6.62
C ASP A 66 14.83 -4.67 5.74
N VAL A 67 14.36 -3.48 6.10
CA VAL A 67 14.67 -2.23 5.38
C VAL A 67 16.15 -1.92 5.43
N PHE A 68 16.75 -1.95 6.62
CA PHE A 68 18.13 -1.57 6.79
C PHE A 68 19.15 -2.67 6.44
N ALA A 69 18.67 -3.87 6.08
CA ALA A 69 19.48 -4.86 5.38
C ALA A 69 19.66 -4.52 3.88
N ILE A 70 18.80 -3.67 3.32
CA ILE A 70 18.82 -3.26 1.90
C ILE A 70 19.50 -1.92 1.71
N VAL A 71 19.26 -0.96 2.63
CA VAL A 71 19.80 0.41 2.55
C VAL A 71 20.47 0.82 3.87
N GLU A 72 21.60 1.51 3.78
CA GLU A 72 22.21 2.13 4.95
C GLU A 72 21.39 3.37 5.36
N PRO A 73 20.98 3.50 6.63
CA PRO A 73 20.15 4.61 7.08
C PRO A 73 20.70 6.01 6.75
N ALA A 74 22.03 6.18 6.84
CA ALA A 74 22.68 7.46 6.54
C ALA A 74 22.66 7.84 5.06
N ASP A 75 22.45 6.87 4.16
CA ASP A 75 22.43 7.07 2.73
C ASP A 75 21.00 7.34 2.20
N VAL A 76 19.95 7.04 2.98
CA VAL A 76 18.57 7.31 2.60
C VAL A 76 18.38 8.81 2.38
N LYS A 77 17.95 9.17 1.16
CA LYS A 77 17.69 10.57 0.74
C LYS A 77 16.21 10.91 0.77
N TRP A 78 15.34 9.93 0.62
CA TRP A 78 13.92 10.15 0.47
C TRP A 78 13.11 9.19 1.35
N VAL A 79 12.09 9.71 2.01
CA VAL A 79 11.02 8.92 2.62
C VAL A 79 9.72 9.41 1.99
N PHE A 80 9.05 8.55 1.23
CA PHE A 80 7.77 8.87 0.61
C PHE A 80 6.64 8.27 1.43
N LEU A 81 5.69 9.10 1.85
CA LEU A 81 4.45 8.64 2.46
C LEU A 81 3.30 8.75 1.49
N SER A 82 2.72 7.61 1.17
CA SER A 82 1.61 7.51 0.23
C SER A 82 0.31 8.10 0.80
N HIS A 83 0.00 7.81 2.07
CA HIS A 83 -1.10 8.40 2.82
C HIS A 83 -0.88 8.28 4.35
N ASP A 84 -1.89 8.57 5.16
CA ASP A 84 -1.74 8.80 6.59
C ASP A 84 -2.27 7.67 7.50
N ASP A 85 -2.56 6.50 6.97
CA ASP A 85 -2.98 5.36 7.77
C ASP A 85 -1.83 4.71 8.56
N VAL A 86 -2.20 4.02 9.63
CA VAL A 86 -1.25 3.53 10.64
C VAL A 86 -0.30 2.45 10.14
N ASP A 87 -0.65 1.74 9.10
CA ASP A 87 0.16 0.71 8.44
C ASP A 87 1.10 1.29 7.38
N HIS A 88 0.97 2.56 7.04
CA HIS A 88 1.90 3.32 6.20
C HIS A 88 2.81 4.26 7.00
N THR A 89 2.33 4.72 8.16
CA THR A 89 3.05 5.70 8.99
C THR A 89 3.62 5.11 10.28
N GLY A 90 3.42 3.82 10.54
CA GLY A 90 3.66 3.20 11.84
C GLY A 90 5.07 3.30 12.39
N ASN A 91 6.09 3.40 11.53
CA ASN A 91 7.49 3.52 11.94
C ASN A 91 8.13 4.83 11.48
N LEU A 92 7.34 5.84 11.07
CA LEU A 92 7.83 7.11 10.53
C LEU A 92 8.83 7.81 11.46
N ASP A 93 8.53 7.87 12.76
CA ASP A 93 9.38 8.51 13.76
C ASP A 93 10.77 7.84 13.85
N GLN A 94 10.78 6.51 13.84
CA GLN A 94 12.02 5.72 13.87
C GLN A 94 12.83 5.90 12.59
N VAL A 95 12.15 5.90 11.44
CA VAL A 95 12.80 6.10 10.12
C VAL A 95 13.42 7.48 10.04
N LEU A 96 12.67 8.54 10.36
CA LEU A 96 13.21 9.92 10.28
C LEU A 96 14.34 10.18 11.30
N THR A 97 14.32 9.44 12.42
CA THR A 97 15.42 9.48 13.41
C THR A 97 16.66 8.75 12.90
N ALA A 98 16.47 7.56 12.30
CA ALA A 98 17.58 6.76 11.79
C ALA A 98 18.18 7.34 10.49
N CYS A 99 17.37 8.03 9.68
CA CYS A 99 17.73 8.59 8.38
C CYS A 99 17.79 10.14 8.44
N PRO A 100 18.83 10.72 9.09
CA PRO A 100 18.87 12.17 9.36
C PRO A 100 18.98 13.02 8.08
N ASN A 101 19.43 12.42 6.97
CA ASN A 101 19.63 13.09 5.68
C ASN A 101 18.40 13.00 4.76
N ALA A 102 17.36 12.28 5.17
CA ALA A 102 16.21 12.03 4.32
C ALA A 102 15.27 13.25 4.27
N THR A 103 14.75 13.54 3.08
CA THR A 103 13.62 14.44 2.86
C THR A 103 12.34 13.62 2.88
N LEU A 104 11.35 14.06 3.66
CA LEU A 104 10.02 13.48 3.72
C LEU A 104 9.17 14.03 2.59
N VAL A 105 8.84 13.18 1.62
CA VAL A 105 7.93 13.50 0.52
C VAL A 105 6.53 13.04 0.87
N SER A 106 5.56 13.94 0.88
CA SER A 106 4.18 13.60 1.22
C SER A 106 3.21 14.64 0.64
N SER A 107 1.90 14.43 0.79
CA SER A 107 0.94 15.49 0.51
C SER A 107 0.90 16.50 1.67
N TRP A 108 0.59 17.76 1.36
CA TRP A 108 0.32 18.79 2.39
C TRP A 108 -0.68 18.30 3.44
N ALA A 109 -1.73 17.61 3.02
CA ALA A 109 -2.81 17.17 3.91
C ALA A 109 -2.33 16.14 4.97
N ILE A 110 -1.30 15.34 4.71
CA ILE A 110 -0.69 14.47 5.73
C ILE A 110 -0.12 15.32 6.87
N THR A 111 0.67 16.33 6.52
CA THR A 111 1.28 17.22 7.51
C THR A 111 0.19 17.89 8.39
N GLU A 112 -0.86 18.43 7.78
CA GLU A 112 -1.95 19.09 8.51
C GLU A 112 -2.70 18.13 9.45
N ARG A 113 -3.01 16.94 9.00
CA ARG A 113 -3.79 15.94 9.78
C ARG A 113 -3.02 15.38 10.97
N HIS A 114 -1.71 15.24 10.83
CA HIS A 114 -0.85 14.62 11.85
C HIS A 114 -0.11 15.59 12.76
N THR A 115 -0.21 16.91 12.58
CA THR A 115 0.51 17.89 13.40
C THR A 115 0.28 17.79 14.91
N ASN A 116 -0.83 17.22 15.34
CA ASN A 116 -1.12 16.99 16.77
C ASN A 116 -0.49 15.71 17.34
N ALA A 117 -0.08 14.79 16.47
CA ALA A 117 0.44 13.47 16.87
C ALA A 117 1.93 13.31 16.55
N PHE A 118 2.44 14.07 15.58
CA PHE A 118 3.80 13.97 15.09
C PHE A 118 4.39 15.35 14.79
N GLN A 119 5.63 15.56 15.19
CA GLN A 119 6.35 16.82 14.89
C GLN A 119 7.11 16.67 13.57
N PHE A 120 6.51 17.16 12.49
CA PHE A 120 7.15 17.13 11.18
C PHE A 120 8.35 18.08 11.12
N PRO A 121 9.51 17.60 10.63
CA PRO A 121 10.66 18.44 10.34
C PRO A 121 10.38 19.22 9.03
N LEU A 122 9.67 20.37 9.13
CA LEU A 122 9.17 21.11 7.96
C LEU A 122 10.30 21.53 7.00
N ASP A 123 11.49 21.75 7.51
CA ASP A 123 12.71 22.04 6.73
C ASP A 123 13.23 20.83 5.95
N ARG A 124 12.72 19.65 6.25
CA ARG A 124 13.00 18.38 5.57
C ARG A 124 11.77 17.81 4.83
N CYS A 125 10.71 18.60 4.66
CA CYS A 125 9.50 18.18 3.97
C CYS A 125 9.47 18.68 2.52
N HIS A 126 8.97 17.84 1.63
CA HIS A 126 8.65 18.16 0.24
C HIS A 126 7.20 17.75 -0.04
N TRP A 127 6.32 18.71 -0.22
CA TRP A 127 4.93 18.42 -0.53
C TRP A 127 4.75 18.20 -2.03
N LEU A 128 4.05 17.13 -2.37
CA LEU A 128 3.88 16.68 -3.73
C LEU A 128 2.39 16.42 -4.03
N ASN A 129 1.88 17.04 -5.10
CA ASN A 129 0.52 16.83 -5.57
C ASN A 129 0.45 15.78 -6.67
N ASP A 130 -0.78 15.35 -6.97
CA ASP A 130 -1.05 14.46 -8.10
C ASP A 130 -0.53 15.05 -9.41
N GLY A 131 0.21 14.25 -10.19
CA GLY A 131 0.86 14.65 -11.44
C GLY A 131 2.18 15.40 -11.29
N GLU A 132 2.58 15.82 -10.09
CA GLU A 132 3.89 16.43 -9.86
C GLU A 132 4.99 15.38 -9.75
N SER A 133 6.22 15.80 -10.04
CA SER A 133 7.37 14.90 -10.09
C SER A 133 8.58 15.52 -9.41
N PHE A 134 9.50 14.68 -8.98
CA PHE A 134 10.81 15.10 -8.48
C PHE A 134 11.92 14.16 -8.97
N ASP A 135 13.13 14.68 -9.07
CA ASP A 135 14.31 13.92 -9.45
C ASP A 135 14.96 13.31 -8.20
N ALA A 136 15.36 12.04 -8.29
CA ALA A 136 16.06 11.29 -7.25
C ALA A 136 17.31 10.61 -7.82
N GLY A 137 18.28 11.42 -8.18
CA GLY A 137 19.58 10.99 -8.69
C GLY A 137 19.52 10.42 -10.10
N ASP A 138 19.34 9.11 -10.24
CA ASP A 138 19.37 8.41 -11.52
C ASP A 138 17.98 8.12 -12.11
N ARG A 139 16.93 8.64 -11.47
CA ARG A 139 15.52 8.45 -11.85
C ARG A 139 14.64 9.62 -11.45
N LYS A 140 13.48 9.66 -12.05
CA LYS A 140 12.43 10.62 -11.73
C LYS A 140 11.21 9.87 -11.20
N PHE A 141 10.62 10.39 -10.15
CA PHE A 141 9.37 9.89 -9.60
C PHE A 141 8.22 10.84 -9.90
N THR A 142 7.07 10.27 -10.22
CA THR A 142 5.83 11.03 -10.44
C THR A 142 4.77 10.56 -9.45
N ALA A 143 4.19 11.50 -8.70
CA ALA A 143 3.05 11.21 -7.86
C ALA A 143 1.81 10.98 -8.73
N VAL A 144 1.13 9.87 -8.51
CA VAL A 144 -0.06 9.49 -9.28
C VAL A 144 -1.14 9.01 -8.32
N ARG A 145 -2.21 9.78 -8.17
CA ARG A 145 -3.34 9.31 -7.36
C ARG A 145 -3.93 8.05 -7.99
N PRO A 146 -4.04 6.95 -7.22
CA PRO A 146 -4.66 5.74 -7.72
C PRO A 146 -6.18 5.94 -7.93
N PRO A 147 -6.85 5.10 -8.74
CA PRO A 147 -8.29 5.24 -9.03
C PRO A 147 -9.16 5.02 -7.80
N LEU A 148 -8.70 4.18 -6.87
CA LEU A 148 -9.33 3.91 -5.58
C LEU A 148 -8.43 4.38 -4.46
N TYR A 149 -9.02 5.04 -3.48
CA TYR A 149 -8.33 5.57 -2.30
C TYR A 149 -9.35 5.88 -1.21
N ASP A 150 -8.95 5.80 0.02
CA ASP A 150 -9.78 6.09 1.20
C ASP A 150 -9.55 7.50 1.76
N SER A 151 -8.42 8.10 1.43
CA SER A 151 -8.01 9.40 1.99
C SER A 151 -7.68 10.42 0.90
N PRO A 152 -8.01 11.71 1.12
CA PRO A 152 -7.57 12.80 0.25
C PRO A 152 -6.04 12.96 0.24
N THR A 153 -5.35 12.37 1.21
CA THR A 153 -3.89 12.39 1.32
C THR A 153 -3.21 11.45 0.33
N THR A 154 -3.92 10.42 -0.17
CA THR A 154 -3.36 9.32 -0.94
C THR A 154 -2.67 9.76 -2.22
N ARG A 155 -1.42 9.34 -2.38
CA ARG A 155 -0.59 9.47 -3.58
C ARG A 155 0.15 8.17 -3.84
N GLY A 156 -0.01 7.60 -5.01
CA GLY A 156 0.86 6.55 -5.54
C GLY A 156 2.14 7.17 -6.10
N LEU A 157 3.09 6.32 -6.46
CA LEU A 157 4.40 6.73 -6.96
C LEU A 157 4.79 5.90 -8.17
N LEU A 158 5.07 6.56 -9.30
CA LEU A 158 5.60 5.92 -10.49
C LEU A 158 7.10 6.19 -10.60
N ASP A 159 7.90 5.12 -10.70
CA ASP A 159 9.33 5.18 -11.03
C ASP A 159 9.50 5.12 -12.56
N ASP A 160 9.99 6.18 -13.18
CA ASP A 160 10.16 6.26 -14.64
C ASP A 160 11.31 5.38 -15.15
N LYS A 161 12.28 5.02 -14.31
CA LYS A 161 13.41 4.17 -14.68
C LYS A 161 13.03 2.70 -14.81
N THR A 162 12.27 2.20 -13.85
CA THR A 162 11.92 0.76 -13.79
C THR A 162 10.51 0.46 -14.30
N GLY A 163 9.65 1.47 -14.34
CA GLY A 163 8.22 1.30 -14.63
C GLY A 163 7.45 0.68 -13.45
N VAL A 164 8.00 0.68 -12.25
CA VAL A 164 7.26 0.24 -11.05
C VAL A 164 6.30 1.35 -10.62
N TYR A 165 5.05 0.97 -10.42
CA TYR A 165 4.02 1.83 -9.85
C TYR A 165 3.63 1.33 -8.45
N TRP A 166 3.81 2.18 -7.43
CA TRP A 166 3.26 1.96 -6.11
C TRP A 166 1.81 2.43 -6.09
N GLY A 167 0.88 1.48 -6.14
CA GLY A 167 -0.57 1.75 -6.23
C GLY A 167 -1.25 1.99 -4.89
N VAL A 168 -0.49 2.07 -3.81
CA VAL A 168 -0.97 2.24 -2.42
C VAL A 168 -1.95 1.12 -2.06
N ASP A 169 -3.18 1.44 -1.74
CA ASP A 169 -4.22 0.48 -1.37
C ASP A 169 -5.10 0.05 -2.54
N SER A 170 -4.98 0.73 -3.69
CA SER A 170 -5.63 0.25 -4.91
C SER A 170 -5.19 -1.16 -5.24
N PHE A 171 -6.07 -1.94 -5.83
CA PHE A 171 -5.86 -3.36 -6.16
C PHE A 171 -5.75 -4.29 -4.95
N ALA A 172 -6.03 -3.82 -3.73
CA ALA A 172 -5.98 -4.64 -2.52
C ALA A 172 -6.86 -5.88 -2.64
N CYS A 173 -6.29 -7.03 -2.31
CA CYS A 173 -6.97 -8.31 -2.33
C CYS A 173 -6.38 -9.22 -1.25
N PRO A 174 -7.20 -9.78 -0.34
CA PRO A 174 -6.71 -10.75 0.63
C PRO A 174 -6.35 -12.07 -0.07
N MET A 175 -5.48 -12.85 0.54
CA MET A 175 -5.03 -14.14 0.03
C MET A 175 -5.72 -15.28 0.76
N PRO A 176 -6.41 -16.21 0.07
CA PRO A 176 -7.05 -17.35 0.71
C PRO A 176 -6.02 -18.48 0.99
N GLY A 177 -5.96 -18.91 2.24
CA GLY A 177 -5.26 -20.15 2.63
C GLY A 177 -3.75 -20.09 2.68
N ASN A 178 -3.07 -19.37 1.79
CA ASN A 178 -1.60 -19.22 1.79
C ASN A 178 -1.16 -17.83 1.37
N VAL A 179 0.10 -17.51 1.70
CA VAL A 179 0.79 -16.33 1.18
C VAL A 179 1.14 -16.56 -0.29
N MET A 180 0.87 -15.57 -1.13
CA MET A 180 1.10 -15.59 -2.58
C MET A 180 2.01 -14.42 -2.94
N SER A 181 3.00 -14.65 -3.80
CA SER A 181 3.89 -13.56 -4.28
C SER A 181 3.27 -12.77 -5.43
N HIS A 182 2.54 -13.44 -6.32
CA HIS A 182 1.97 -12.83 -7.52
C HIS A 182 0.46 -13.06 -7.63
N VAL A 183 -0.25 -12.07 -8.19
CA VAL A 183 -1.70 -12.18 -8.42
C VAL A 183 -2.09 -13.28 -9.41
N SER A 184 -1.15 -13.76 -10.22
CA SER A 184 -1.37 -14.91 -11.10
C SER A 184 -1.62 -16.24 -10.36
N GLU A 185 -1.34 -16.28 -9.07
CA GLU A 185 -1.61 -17.43 -8.20
C GLU A 185 -3.06 -17.46 -7.70
N PHE A 186 -3.81 -16.36 -7.82
CA PHE A 186 -5.23 -16.36 -7.48
C PHE A 186 -6.06 -17.21 -8.43
N ASP A 187 -7.06 -17.89 -7.88
CA ASP A 187 -8.22 -18.29 -8.66
C ASP A 187 -8.89 -17.05 -9.26
N GLU A 188 -9.28 -17.13 -10.52
CA GLU A 188 -9.79 -15.96 -11.27
C GLU A 188 -11.04 -15.36 -10.65
N GLY A 189 -11.96 -16.19 -10.18
CA GLY A 189 -13.18 -15.74 -9.51
C GLY A 189 -12.88 -15.08 -8.18
N PHE A 190 -12.00 -15.68 -7.40
CA PHE A 190 -11.62 -15.15 -6.10
C PHE A 190 -10.94 -13.79 -6.19
N TRP A 191 -10.06 -13.56 -7.19
CA TRP A 191 -9.39 -12.27 -7.29
C TRP A 191 -10.36 -11.10 -7.43
N ALA A 192 -11.36 -11.24 -8.30
CA ALA A 192 -12.38 -10.21 -8.45
C ALA A 192 -13.26 -10.03 -7.19
N GLU A 193 -13.69 -11.14 -6.58
CA GLU A 193 -14.49 -11.12 -5.36
C GLU A 193 -13.71 -10.57 -4.16
N GLY A 194 -12.46 -10.99 -3.99
CA GLY A 194 -11.57 -10.55 -2.91
C GLY A 194 -11.26 -9.06 -3.03
N MET A 195 -10.99 -8.57 -4.24
CA MET A 195 -10.80 -7.14 -4.49
C MET A 195 -12.09 -6.36 -4.18
N ALA A 196 -13.24 -6.81 -4.64
CA ALA A 196 -14.52 -6.16 -4.33
C ALA A 196 -14.77 -6.11 -2.82
N MET A 197 -14.55 -7.23 -2.11
CA MET A 197 -14.69 -7.30 -0.66
C MET A 197 -13.80 -6.27 0.03
N PHE A 198 -12.51 -6.23 -0.31
CA PHE A 198 -11.55 -5.33 0.34
C PHE A 198 -11.90 -3.87 0.06
N MET A 199 -12.20 -3.54 -1.20
CA MET A 199 -12.54 -2.17 -1.60
C MET A 199 -13.78 -1.64 -0.89
N TYR A 200 -14.85 -2.41 -0.84
CA TYR A 200 -16.09 -1.98 -0.20
C TYR A 200 -16.03 -1.96 1.33
N HIS A 201 -15.25 -2.86 1.95
CA HIS A 201 -15.21 -2.97 3.41
C HIS A 201 -14.21 -2.02 4.04
N ALA A 202 -13.05 -1.82 3.41
CA ALA A 202 -11.94 -1.14 4.05
C ALA A 202 -11.57 0.21 3.41
N LEU A 203 -11.69 0.35 2.09
CA LEU A 203 -11.06 1.47 1.40
C LEU A 203 -12.05 2.45 0.77
N SER A 204 -12.97 1.97 -0.06
CA SER A 204 -13.73 2.82 -0.97
C SER A 204 -15.22 2.49 -0.98
N PRO A 205 -15.92 2.55 0.16
CA PRO A 205 -17.37 2.26 0.22
C PRO A 205 -18.20 3.21 -0.65
N TRP A 206 -17.65 4.33 -1.06
CA TRP A 206 -18.22 5.31 -1.97
C TRP A 206 -18.34 4.80 -3.43
N LEU A 207 -17.74 3.65 -3.78
CA LEU A 207 -17.86 3.02 -5.09
C LEU A 207 -19.31 2.81 -5.52
N SER A 208 -20.21 2.56 -4.58
CA SER A 208 -21.64 2.38 -4.85
C SER A 208 -22.37 3.64 -5.36
N VAL A 209 -21.74 4.81 -5.26
CA VAL A 209 -22.34 6.11 -5.60
C VAL A 209 -21.54 6.90 -6.65
N VAL A 210 -20.49 6.31 -7.22
CA VAL A 210 -19.69 6.99 -8.26
C VAL A 210 -20.40 7.02 -9.60
N ASP A 211 -20.05 8.01 -10.40
CA ASP A 211 -20.34 8.02 -11.83
C ASP A 211 -19.39 7.00 -12.52
N PRO A 212 -19.90 5.87 -13.05
CA PRO A 212 -19.04 4.82 -13.59
C PRO A 212 -18.23 5.26 -14.81
N VAL A 213 -18.70 6.26 -15.56
CA VAL A 213 -17.98 6.78 -16.73
C VAL A 213 -16.77 7.59 -16.29
N LYS A 214 -16.92 8.46 -15.28
CA LYS A 214 -15.82 9.24 -14.74
C LYS A 214 -14.80 8.36 -14.03
N TYR A 215 -15.28 7.39 -13.28
CA TYR A 215 -14.43 6.43 -12.60
C TYR A 215 -13.63 5.58 -13.60
N GLY A 216 -14.29 5.06 -14.64
CA GLY A 216 -13.62 4.32 -15.72
C GLY A 216 -12.56 5.15 -16.43
N ALA A 217 -12.83 6.43 -16.70
CA ALA A 217 -11.84 7.34 -17.29
C ALA A 217 -10.64 7.58 -16.35
N ASP A 218 -10.83 7.57 -15.04
CA ASP A 218 -9.70 7.67 -14.08
C ASP A 218 -8.89 6.37 -14.04
N CYS A 219 -9.52 5.21 -14.12
CA CYS A 219 -8.81 3.93 -14.32
C CYS A 219 -7.98 3.95 -15.60
N ASP A 220 -8.53 4.44 -16.72
CA ASP A 220 -7.82 4.56 -17.99
C ASP A 220 -6.62 5.51 -17.92
N ARG A 221 -6.76 6.62 -17.19
CA ARG A 221 -5.67 7.57 -16.91
C ARG A 221 -4.48 6.87 -16.25
N VAL A 222 -4.74 6.11 -15.19
CA VAL A 222 -3.66 5.42 -14.46
C VAL A 222 -3.10 4.26 -15.29
N GLN A 223 -3.93 3.48 -15.97
CA GLN A 223 -3.47 2.40 -16.83
C GLN A 223 -2.59 2.90 -17.98
N SER A 224 -2.90 4.10 -18.55
CA SER A 224 -2.13 4.70 -19.65
C SER A 224 -0.70 5.09 -19.28
N LEU A 225 -0.33 5.08 -17.99
CA LEU A 225 1.05 5.26 -17.52
C LEU A 225 1.96 4.12 -17.95
N GLY A 226 1.41 2.96 -18.30
CA GLY A 226 2.16 1.81 -18.81
C GLY A 226 3.10 1.19 -17.78
N ALA A 227 2.65 1.10 -16.53
CA ALA A 227 3.43 0.45 -15.48
C ALA A 227 3.76 -1.00 -15.83
N LYS A 228 5.03 -1.38 -15.68
CA LYS A 228 5.52 -2.75 -15.93
C LYS A 228 5.28 -3.67 -14.74
N THR A 229 5.26 -3.10 -13.54
CA THR A 229 4.98 -3.80 -12.29
C THR A 229 4.16 -2.88 -11.41
N ILE A 230 3.08 -3.39 -10.84
CA ILE A 230 2.29 -2.67 -9.84
C ILE A 230 2.50 -3.38 -8.51
N ALA A 231 3.04 -2.66 -7.55
CA ALA A 231 3.14 -3.06 -6.16
C ALA A 231 2.14 -2.26 -5.33
N THR A 232 1.55 -2.88 -4.33
CA THR A 232 0.56 -2.24 -3.46
C THR A 232 0.73 -2.66 -2.01
N ALA A 233 0.12 -1.92 -1.10
CA ALA A 233 0.18 -2.25 0.32
C ALA A 233 -0.52 -3.57 0.66
N HIS A 234 -1.59 -3.92 -0.05
CA HIS A 234 -2.49 -5.01 0.37
C HIS A 234 -2.73 -6.08 -0.70
N SER A 235 -1.81 -6.26 -1.62
CA SER A 235 -1.93 -7.30 -2.65
C SER A 235 -0.57 -7.96 -2.94
N PRO A 236 -0.57 -9.19 -3.46
CA PRO A 236 0.57 -9.73 -4.21
C PRO A 236 0.94 -8.84 -5.40
N ILE A 237 2.15 -9.04 -5.93
CA ILE A 237 2.66 -8.25 -7.06
C ILE A 237 1.83 -8.48 -8.33
N ILE A 238 1.51 -7.40 -9.03
CA ILE A 238 0.83 -7.43 -10.33
C ILE A 238 1.88 -7.18 -11.40
N THR A 239 2.15 -8.21 -12.21
CA THR A 239 3.08 -8.11 -13.34
C THR A 239 2.43 -7.39 -14.53
N GLU A 240 3.25 -6.95 -15.50
CA GLU A 240 2.77 -6.32 -16.73
C GLU A 240 1.68 -7.15 -17.44
N GLU A 241 1.87 -8.48 -17.49
CA GLU A 241 0.92 -9.41 -18.11
C GLU A 241 -0.46 -9.45 -17.41
N MET A 242 -0.49 -9.16 -16.12
CA MET A 242 -1.72 -9.18 -15.31
C MET A 242 -2.36 -7.80 -15.17
N SER A 243 -1.69 -6.75 -15.65
CA SER A 243 -2.13 -5.35 -15.48
C SER A 243 -3.50 -5.09 -16.12
N ASP A 244 -3.71 -5.52 -17.35
CA ASP A 244 -5.00 -5.31 -18.05
C ASP A 244 -6.16 -5.93 -17.29
N LYS A 245 -5.97 -7.13 -16.75
CA LYS A 245 -6.98 -7.81 -15.95
C LYS A 245 -7.22 -7.10 -14.61
N ALA A 246 -6.17 -6.64 -13.94
CA ALA A 246 -6.30 -5.87 -12.70
C ALA A 246 -7.15 -4.61 -12.90
N PHE A 247 -6.86 -3.84 -13.95
CA PHE A 247 -7.64 -2.65 -14.29
C PHE A 247 -9.06 -2.96 -14.76
N GLN A 248 -9.27 -4.10 -15.43
CA GLN A 248 -10.63 -4.53 -15.78
C GLN A 248 -11.47 -4.82 -14.53
N ILE A 249 -10.90 -5.54 -13.55
CA ILE A 249 -11.58 -5.79 -12.27
C ILE A 249 -11.94 -4.46 -11.59
N LEU A 250 -10.99 -3.50 -11.51
CA LEU A 250 -11.27 -2.19 -10.93
C LEU A 250 -12.43 -1.48 -11.62
N ARG A 251 -12.46 -1.45 -12.95
CA ARG A 251 -13.53 -0.79 -13.73
C ARG A 251 -14.92 -1.39 -13.45
N ASP A 252 -14.96 -2.68 -13.19
CA ASP A 252 -16.23 -3.40 -12.99
C ASP A 252 -16.77 -3.22 -11.57
N LEU A 253 -15.95 -2.79 -10.59
CA LEU A 253 -16.35 -2.66 -9.19
C LEU A 253 -17.60 -1.84 -8.95
N PRO A 254 -17.85 -0.68 -9.60
CA PRO A 254 -19.08 0.08 -9.37
C PRO A 254 -20.36 -0.68 -9.73
N SER A 255 -20.27 -1.72 -10.56
CA SER A 255 -21.41 -2.58 -10.96
C SER A 255 -21.57 -3.79 -10.04
N VAL A 256 -20.59 -4.09 -9.20
CA VAL A 256 -20.65 -5.22 -8.26
C VAL A 256 -21.42 -4.79 -7.02
N PRO A 257 -22.44 -5.56 -6.59
CA PRO A 257 -23.12 -5.28 -5.32
C PRO A 257 -22.13 -5.28 -4.16
N ALA A 258 -22.20 -4.25 -3.31
CA ALA A 258 -21.35 -4.18 -2.12
C ALA A 258 -21.58 -5.41 -1.23
N PRO A 259 -20.53 -6.18 -0.91
CA PRO A 259 -20.66 -7.30 0.02
C PRO A 259 -21.06 -6.79 1.42
N PRO A 260 -21.84 -7.57 2.21
CA PRO A 260 -22.20 -7.15 3.56
C PRO A 260 -20.94 -7.08 4.46
N CYS A 261 -20.75 -5.95 5.13
CA CYS A 261 -19.68 -5.83 6.12
C CYS A 261 -19.92 -6.75 7.33
N PRO A 262 -18.85 -7.32 7.92
CA PRO A 262 -18.95 -8.02 9.19
C PRO A 262 -19.61 -7.16 10.26
N ASN A 263 -20.59 -7.73 10.96
CA ASN A 263 -21.35 -7.07 12.01
C ASN A 263 -21.08 -7.70 13.40
N ASN A 264 -21.87 -7.31 14.40
CA ASN A 264 -21.73 -7.85 15.76
C ASN A 264 -21.96 -9.37 15.84
N ASP A 265 -22.76 -9.96 14.94
CA ASP A 265 -23.00 -11.42 14.96
C ASP A 265 -21.70 -12.16 14.57
N VAL A 266 -20.94 -11.64 13.64
CA VAL A 266 -19.60 -12.15 13.27
C VAL A 266 -18.66 -12.05 14.48
N LEU A 267 -18.63 -10.90 15.18
CA LEU A 267 -17.82 -10.74 16.39
C LEU A 267 -18.18 -11.76 17.46
N GLN A 268 -19.49 -11.99 17.70
CA GLN A 268 -19.94 -12.98 18.69
C GLN A 268 -19.56 -14.41 18.28
N ALA A 269 -19.61 -14.74 17.00
CA ALA A 269 -19.16 -16.04 16.50
C ALA A 269 -17.64 -16.24 16.73
N ILE A 270 -16.82 -15.23 16.45
CA ILE A 270 -15.36 -15.26 16.71
C ILE A 270 -15.09 -15.46 18.22
N LEU A 271 -15.75 -14.71 19.07
CA LEU A 271 -15.57 -14.81 20.52
C LEU A 271 -15.98 -16.19 21.06
N THR A 272 -17.01 -16.80 20.49
CA THR A 272 -17.48 -18.15 20.87
C THR A 272 -16.49 -19.22 20.41
N ALA A 273 -15.88 -19.05 19.25
CA ALA A 273 -14.89 -19.99 18.71
C ALA A 273 -13.54 -19.92 19.45
N ALA A 274 -13.22 -18.78 20.06
CA ALA A 274 -11.98 -18.54 20.82
C ALA A 274 -12.05 -18.94 22.31
N GLY A 275 -13.22 -19.31 22.84
CA GLY A 275 -13.46 -19.70 24.23
C GLY A 275 -13.70 -21.18 24.41
#